data_70d13cd6069db984c29715bd2946f962
#
_entry.id   70d13cd6069db984c29715bd2946f962
#
_cell.length_a   1.000
_cell.length_b   1.000
_cell.length_c   1.000
_cell.angle_alpha   90.00
_cell.angle_beta   90.00
_cell.angle_gamma   90.00
#
_symmetry.space_group_name_H-M   'P 1'
#
loop_
_entity.id
_entity.type
_entity.pdbx_description
1 polymer ?
#
loop_
_entity_poly.entity_id
_entity_poly.type
_entity_poly.pdbx_seq_one_letter_code
_entity_poly.pdbx_strand_id
1 'polypeptide(L)'
;MILDEIVKKRKINIAKQKQIKSLAKLKQEAEALPQNRDFPLEKALTKQDINFICEVKKASPSKGIIAQDFPYLTIAKEYELAGASAISVLTEPDYFLGEDKYLQEIAQNVSIPVLCKDFIIDEYQIYKAKILGASAILLICAILDDETLKKFFTLAEKLGLSCLVEAHDENEIK
;
A
#
# COMPACT_ATOMS: atom_id res chain seq x y z
N MET A 1 -18.19 -12.54 4.42
CA MET A 1 -18.22 -11.12 3.94
C MET A 1 -17.21 -10.96 2.81
N ILE A 2 -17.33 -9.94 1.98
CA ILE A 2 -16.39 -9.72 0.86
C ILE A 2 -14.94 -9.61 1.35
N LEU A 3 -14.72 -9.02 2.51
CA LEU A 3 -13.40 -8.89 3.12
C LEU A 3 -12.73 -10.24 3.38
N ASP A 4 -13.46 -11.23 3.89
CA ASP A 4 -12.94 -12.57 4.14
C ASP A 4 -12.52 -13.28 2.84
N GLU A 5 -13.27 -13.05 1.76
CA GLU A 5 -12.97 -13.60 0.43
C GLU A 5 -11.69 -12.98 -0.14
N ILE A 6 -11.53 -11.66 -0.01
CA ILE A 6 -10.31 -10.95 -0.42
C ILE A 6 -9.11 -11.49 0.35
N VAL A 7 -9.21 -11.58 1.68
CA VAL A 7 -8.14 -12.10 2.55
C VAL A 7 -7.77 -13.53 2.16
N LYS A 8 -8.75 -14.40 1.91
CA LYS A 8 -8.53 -15.78 1.46
C LYS A 8 -7.77 -15.83 0.13
N LYS A 9 -8.15 -15.00 -0.84
CA LYS A 9 -7.45 -14.88 -2.13
C LYS A 9 -6.03 -14.36 -1.95
N ARG A 10 -5.84 -13.31 -1.11
CA ARG A 10 -4.51 -12.77 -0.83
C ARG A 10 -3.57 -13.81 -0.24
N LYS A 11 -4.04 -14.66 0.70
CA LYS A 11 -3.24 -15.78 1.24
C LYS A 11 -2.73 -16.70 0.13
N ILE A 12 -3.59 -17.07 -0.83
CA ILE A 12 -3.21 -17.91 -1.97
C ILE A 12 -2.16 -17.21 -2.85
N ASN A 13 -2.37 -15.93 -3.16
CA ASN A 13 -1.47 -15.17 -4.02
C ASN A 13 -0.09 -15.00 -3.39
N ILE A 14 -0.03 -14.69 -2.09
CA ILE A 14 1.23 -14.57 -1.36
C ILE A 14 1.97 -15.91 -1.32
N ALA A 15 1.27 -17.02 -1.09
CA ALA A 15 1.88 -18.34 -1.12
C ALA A 15 2.53 -18.65 -2.47
N LYS A 16 1.88 -18.30 -3.59
CA LYS A 16 2.45 -18.43 -4.94
C LYS A 16 3.66 -17.51 -5.14
N GLN A 17 3.58 -16.26 -4.70
CA GLN A 17 4.68 -15.30 -4.81
C GLN A 17 5.92 -15.76 -4.02
N LYS A 18 5.72 -16.34 -2.82
CA LYS A 18 6.81 -16.91 -2.00
C LYS A 18 7.52 -18.08 -2.67
N GLN A 19 6.85 -18.82 -3.58
CA GLN A 19 7.48 -19.88 -4.37
C GLN A 19 8.39 -19.31 -5.48
N ILE A 20 8.03 -18.16 -6.03
CA ILE A 20 8.82 -17.47 -7.07
C ILE A 20 10.01 -16.74 -6.44
N LYS A 21 9.76 -16.03 -5.35
CA LYS A 21 10.78 -15.27 -4.61
C LYS A 21 10.59 -15.49 -3.12
N SER A 22 11.56 -16.12 -2.47
CA SER A 22 11.45 -16.44 -1.05
C SER A 22 11.39 -15.19 -0.17
N LEU A 23 10.75 -15.30 1.00
CA LEU A 23 10.73 -14.22 1.99
C LEU A 23 12.14 -13.76 2.37
N ALA A 24 13.08 -14.71 2.56
CA ALA A 24 14.47 -14.39 2.93
C ALA A 24 15.14 -13.52 1.88
N LYS A 25 14.96 -13.82 0.58
CA LYS A 25 15.51 -13.02 -0.51
C LYS A 25 14.87 -11.64 -0.58
N LEU A 26 13.55 -11.57 -0.45
CA LEU A 26 12.82 -10.30 -0.46
C LEU A 26 13.24 -9.39 0.70
N LYS A 27 13.38 -9.97 1.89
CA LYS A 27 13.87 -9.29 3.09
C LYS A 27 15.28 -8.72 2.88
N GLN A 28 16.20 -9.53 2.37
CA GLN A 28 17.57 -9.09 2.07
C GLN A 28 17.59 -7.89 1.11
N GLU A 29 16.78 -7.94 0.04
CA GLU A 29 16.69 -6.83 -0.91
C GLU A 29 16.09 -5.57 -0.29
N ALA A 30 15.02 -5.69 0.49
CA ALA A 30 14.38 -4.55 1.14
C ALA A 30 15.32 -3.91 2.20
N GLU A 31 16.04 -4.73 2.97
CA GLU A 31 16.97 -4.24 3.99
C GLU A 31 18.26 -3.63 3.40
N ALA A 32 18.59 -3.96 2.15
CA ALA A 32 19.71 -3.34 1.42
C ALA A 32 19.37 -1.93 0.88
N LEU A 33 18.07 -1.58 0.78
CA LEU A 33 17.65 -0.25 0.37
C LEU A 33 17.88 0.78 1.50
N PRO A 34 18.08 2.07 1.16
CA PRO A 34 18.19 3.12 2.16
C PRO A 34 17.01 3.11 3.13
N GLN A 35 17.32 3.08 4.43
CA GLN A 35 16.33 3.14 5.50
C GLN A 35 16.08 4.61 5.85
N ASN A 36 15.49 5.36 4.92
CA ASN A 36 15.16 6.75 5.17
C ASN A 36 13.98 6.83 6.15
N ARG A 37 14.21 7.38 7.35
CA ARG A 37 13.19 7.59 8.38
C ARG A 37 12.58 8.98 8.31
N ASP A 38 12.55 9.58 7.14
CA ASP A 38 11.94 10.90 6.94
C ASP A 38 10.41 10.88 6.94
N PHE A 39 9.81 9.69 6.80
CA PHE A 39 8.36 9.48 6.80
C PHE A 39 7.62 10.54 5.97
N PRO A 40 7.82 10.55 4.64
CA PRO A 40 7.35 11.62 3.78
C PRO A 40 5.81 11.74 3.73
N LEU A 41 5.06 10.66 3.97
CA LEU A 41 3.61 10.72 4.05
C LEU A 41 3.17 11.56 5.26
N GLU A 42 3.73 11.34 6.44
CA GLU A 42 3.42 12.09 7.64
C GLU A 42 3.73 13.57 7.45
N LYS A 43 4.92 13.89 6.90
CA LYS A 43 5.30 15.28 6.58
C LYS A 43 4.33 15.94 5.59
N ALA A 44 3.88 15.19 4.57
CA ALA A 44 2.95 15.70 3.57
C ALA A 44 1.58 16.02 4.16
N LEU A 45 1.15 15.26 5.17
CA LEU A 45 -0.17 15.42 5.81
C LEU A 45 -0.18 16.41 7.00
N THR A 46 0.96 16.98 7.39
CA THR A 46 1.05 17.99 8.48
C THR A 46 0.92 19.42 7.99
N LYS A 47 0.70 19.68 6.71
CA LYS A 47 0.46 21.02 6.17
C LYS A 47 -0.82 21.62 6.76
N GLN A 48 -0.87 22.95 6.93
CA GLN A 48 -1.96 23.65 7.62
C GLN A 48 -3.32 23.58 6.89
N ASP A 49 -3.32 23.32 5.58
CA ASP A 49 -4.53 23.21 4.77
C ASP A 49 -5.05 21.76 4.68
N ILE A 50 -6.17 21.59 3.97
CA ILE A 50 -6.71 20.27 3.69
C ILE A 50 -5.71 19.50 2.83
N ASN A 51 -5.37 18.30 3.27
CA ASN A 51 -4.44 17.41 2.58
C ASN A 51 -5.22 16.31 1.87
N PHE A 52 -4.95 16.10 0.59
CA PHE A 52 -5.62 15.07 -0.23
C PHE A 52 -4.70 13.90 -0.50
N ILE A 53 -5.18 12.69 -0.21
CA ILE A 53 -4.62 11.44 -0.71
C ILE A 53 -5.49 11.01 -1.89
N CYS A 54 -4.96 11.11 -3.11
CA CYS A 54 -5.70 10.75 -4.32
C CYS A 54 -5.46 9.30 -4.69
N GLU A 55 -6.54 8.56 -5.02
CA GLU A 55 -6.45 7.12 -5.23
C GLU A 55 -6.46 6.74 -6.71
N VAL A 56 -5.47 5.98 -7.14
CA VAL A 56 -5.34 5.36 -8.46
C VAL A 56 -5.91 3.95 -8.40
N LYS A 57 -7.13 3.77 -8.95
CA LYS A 57 -7.91 2.54 -8.83
C LYS A 57 -8.62 2.18 -10.14
N LYS A 58 -8.34 0.97 -10.66
CA LYS A 58 -8.92 0.46 -11.91
C LYS A 58 -10.31 -0.11 -11.73
N ALA A 59 -10.54 -0.84 -10.66
CA ALA A 59 -11.78 -1.54 -10.36
C ALA A 59 -12.07 -1.59 -8.86
N SER A 60 -13.31 -1.91 -8.48
CA SER A 60 -13.69 -2.23 -7.11
C SER A 60 -14.81 -3.26 -7.06
N PRO A 61 -14.97 -4.03 -5.97
CA PRO A 61 -16.05 -5.01 -5.83
C PRO A 61 -17.45 -4.42 -6.02
N SER A 62 -17.65 -3.17 -5.60
CA SER A 62 -18.96 -2.51 -5.65
C SER A 62 -19.30 -1.87 -6.99
N LYS A 63 -18.31 -1.46 -7.79
CA LYS A 63 -18.48 -0.73 -9.05
C LYS A 63 -18.00 -1.50 -10.29
N GLY A 64 -17.34 -2.66 -10.10
CA GLY A 64 -16.70 -3.36 -11.20
C GLY A 64 -15.52 -2.54 -11.77
N ILE A 65 -15.33 -2.61 -13.08
CA ILE A 65 -14.30 -1.82 -13.79
C ILE A 65 -14.73 -0.36 -13.83
N ILE A 66 -13.91 0.52 -13.25
CA ILE A 66 -14.14 1.97 -13.19
C ILE A 66 -13.56 2.63 -14.46
N ALA A 67 -12.41 2.17 -14.91
CA ALA A 67 -11.75 2.66 -16.12
C ALA A 67 -11.28 1.48 -16.97
N GLN A 68 -11.84 1.32 -18.19
CA GLN A 68 -11.39 0.30 -19.15
C GLN A 68 -10.01 0.63 -19.68
N ASP A 69 -9.84 1.85 -20.15
CA ASP A 69 -8.52 2.42 -20.41
C ASP A 69 -8.01 3.05 -19.12
N PHE A 70 -6.89 2.54 -18.61
CA PHE A 70 -6.37 2.90 -17.31
C PHE A 70 -4.93 3.45 -17.41
N PRO A 71 -4.77 4.70 -17.83
CA PRO A 71 -3.47 5.37 -17.93
C PRO A 71 -2.98 5.81 -16.52
N TYR A 72 -2.78 4.84 -15.62
CA TYR A 72 -2.49 5.05 -14.20
C TYR A 72 -1.36 6.05 -13.94
N LEU A 73 -0.33 6.06 -14.79
CA LEU A 73 0.80 6.99 -14.63
C LEU A 73 0.42 8.43 -14.98
N THR A 74 -0.40 8.61 -16.03
CA THR A 74 -0.96 9.93 -16.37
C THR A 74 -1.86 10.44 -15.25
N ILE A 75 -2.76 9.61 -14.77
CA ILE A 75 -3.67 9.93 -13.65
C ILE A 75 -2.86 10.36 -12.41
N ALA A 76 -1.81 9.60 -12.06
CA ALA A 76 -0.96 9.91 -10.90
C ALA A 76 -0.26 11.28 -11.04
N LYS A 77 0.28 11.58 -12.24
CA LYS A 77 0.91 12.88 -12.53
C LYS A 77 -0.09 14.04 -12.50
N GLU A 78 -1.30 13.83 -13.01
CA GLU A 78 -2.38 14.82 -12.94
C GLU A 78 -2.80 15.11 -11.49
N TYR A 79 -2.88 14.09 -10.62
CA TYR A 79 -3.13 14.27 -9.19
C TYR A 79 -2.02 15.09 -8.52
N GLU A 80 -0.75 14.80 -8.80
CA GLU A 80 0.38 15.57 -8.29
C GLU A 80 0.30 17.04 -8.76
N LEU A 81 0.07 17.28 -10.05
CA LEU A 81 -0.09 18.63 -10.60
C LEU A 81 -1.28 19.39 -10.01
N ALA A 82 -2.35 18.69 -9.66
CA ALA A 82 -3.53 19.24 -9.00
C ALA A 82 -3.31 19.55 -7.51
N GLY A 83 -2.14 19.20 -6.96
CA GLY A 83 -1.78 19.52 -5.57
C GLY A 83 -2.11 18.41 -4.56
N ALA A 84 -2.27 17.18 -5.00
CA ALA A 84 -2.39 16.04 -4.07
C ALA A 84 -1.18 15.98 -3.12
N SER A 85 -1.43 15.70 -1.85
CA SER A 85 -0.39 15.52 -0.84
C SER A 85 0.27 14.15 -0.90
N ALA A 86 -0.48 13.14 -1.36
CA ALA A 86 -0.01 11.78 -1.57
C ALA A 86 -0.87 11.05 -2.62
N ILE A 87 -0.36 9.95 -3.15
CA ILE A 87 -1.09 9.06 -4.05
C ILE A 87 -1.26 7.70 -3.40
N SER A 88 -2.47 7.18 -3.39
CA SER A 88 -2.79 5.81 -3.00
C SER A 88 -2.91 4.93 -4.25
N VAL A 89 -2.17 3.82 -4.30
CA VAL A 89 -2.13 2.92 -5.46
C VAL A 89 -2.59 1.54 -5.07
N LEU A 90 -3.68 1.07 -5.71
CA LEU A 90 -4.18 -0.29 -5.51
C LEU A 90 -3.22 -1.32 -6.13
N THR A 91 -2.79 -2.30 -5.31
CA THR A 91 -1.97 -3.43 -5.75
C THR A 91 -2.67 -4.79 -5.60
N GLU A 92 -3.90 -4.81 -5.07
CA GLU A 92 -4.72 -6.02 -4.96
C GLU A 92 -5.22 -6.46 -6.35
N PRO A 93 -4.85 -7.69 -6.83
CA PRO A 93 -5.03 -8.05 -8.23
C PRO A 93 -6.41 -8.64 -8.58
N ASP A 94 -7.11 -9.28 -7.62
CA ASP A 94 -8.31 -10.07 -7.94
C ASP A 94 -9.59 -9.23 -8.00
N TYR A 95 -9.76 -8.29 -7.08
CA TYR A 95 -10.98 -7.49 -6.91
C TYR A 95 -10.82 -6.04 -7.34
N PHE A 96 -9.60 -5.51 -7.23
CA PHE A 96 -9.31 -4.12 -7.61
C PHE A 96 -8.52 -4.02 -8.91
N LEU A 97 -8.13 -5.15 -9.50
CA LEU A 97 -7.31 -5.23 -10.71
C LEU A 97 -6.04 -4.38 -10.61
N GLY A 98 -5.48 -4.33 -9.40
CA GLY A 98 -4.24 -3.63 -9.09
C GLY A 98 -3.02 -4.47 -9.51
N GLU A 99 -1.90 -3.81 -9.70
CA GLU A 99 -0.65 -4.45 -10.06
C GLU A 99 0.54 -3.81 -9.35
N ASP A 100 1.53 -4.64 -8.97
CA ASP A 100 2.79 -4.17 -8.42
C ASP A 100 3.49 -3.14 -9.32
N LYS A 101 3.37 -3.32 -10.64
CA LYS A 101 3.90 -2.42 -11.66
C LYS A 101 3.35 -1.00 -11.52
N TYR A 102 2.05 -0.84 -11.24
CA TYR A 102 1.46 0.49 -11.08
C TYR A 102 2.10 1.26 -9.94
N LEU A 103 2.27 0.61 -8.79
CA LEU A 103 2.94 1.20 -7.63
C LEU A 103 4.38 1.59 -7.96
N GLN A 104 5.14 0.67 -8.57
CA GLN A 104 6.55 0.88 -8.88
C GLN A 104 6.76 2.04 -9.86
N GLU A 105 6.02 2.05 -10.96
CA GLU A 105 6.16 3.10 -11.97
C GLU A 105 5.69 4.46 -11.46
N ILE A 106 4.60 4.52 -10.67
CA ILE A 106 4.14 5.76 -10.06
C ILE A 106 5.20 6.28 -9.10
N ALA A 107 5.71 5.45 -8.17
CA ALA A 107 6.71 5.86 -7.21
C ALA A 107 8.01 6.38 -7.85
N GLN A 108 8.35 5.93 -9.06
CA GLN A 108 9.51 6.40 -9.82
C GLN A 108 9.26 7.70 -10.59
N ASN A 109 8.01 8.12 -10.77
CA ASN A 109 7.63 9.20 -11.66
C ASN A 109 6.92 10.38 -10.99
N VAL A 110 6.63 10.30 -9.69
CA VAL A 110 6.07 11.40 -8.89
C VAL A 110 7.02 11.77 -7.77
N SER A 111 6.94 12.99 -7.26
CA SER A 111 7.75 13.48 -6.15
C SER A 111 7.04 13.40 -4.79
N ILE A 112 5.72 13.25 -4.80
CA ILE A 112 4.89 13.13 -3.59
C ILE A 112 4.86 11.69 -3.09
N PRO A 113 4.63 11.45 -1.77
CA PRO A 113 4.62 10.12 -1.20
C PRO A 113 3.55 9.20 -1.81
N VAL A 114 3.91 7.91 -1.95
CA VAL A 114 3.02 6.88 -2.53
C VAL A 114 2.67 5.84 -1.47
N LEU A 115 1.37 5.63 -1.26
CA LEU A 115 0.81 4.62 -0.37
C LEU A 115 0.52 3.34 -1.15
N CYS A 116 1.08 2.22 -0.73
CA CYS A 116 0.69 0.89 -1.18
C CYS A 116 -0.65 0.51 -0.55
N LYS A 117 -1.72 0.55 -1.35
CA LYS A 117 -3.08 0.19 -0.93
C LYS A 117 -3.35 -1.27 -1.25
N ASP A 118 -3.24 -2.12 -0.24
CA ASP A 118 -3.45 -3.56 -0.34
C ASP A 118 -4.00 -4.11 0.98
N PHE A 119 -4.50 -5.32 0.99
CA PHE A 119 -4.86 -6.06 2.20
C PHE A 119 -3.61 -6.78 2.71
N ILE A 120 -2.88 -6.11 3.61
CA ILE A 120 -1.62 -6.62 4.16
C ILE A 120 -1.92 -7.61 5.27
N ILE A 121 -1.55 -8.88 5.05
CA ILE A 121 -1.77 -10.01 5.96
C ILE A 121 -0.50 -10.83 6.21
N ASP A 122 0.60 -10.43 5.61
CA ASP A 122 1.88 -11.14 5.70
C ASP A 122 3.05 -10.15 5.55
N GLU A 123 4.09 -10.30 6.34
CA GLU A 123 5.29 -9.45 6.26
C GLU A 123 5.95 -9.41 4.88
N TYR A 124 5.73 -10.43 4.07
CA TYR A 124 6.15 -10.48 2.67
C TYR A 124 5.69 -9.25 1.88
N GLN A 125 4.45 -8.82 2.11
CA GLN A 125 3.88 -7.66 1.40
C GLN A 125 4.53 -6.34 1.84
N ILE A 126 4.97 -6.24 3.09
CA ILE A 126 5.65 -5.05 3.63
C ILE A 126 7.03 -4.89 3.00
N TYR A 127 7.83 -5.98 2.97
CA TYR A 127 9.11 -5.96 2.26
C TYR A 127 8.95 -5.67 0.77
N LYS A 128 7.92 -6.25 0.14
CA LYS A 128 7.61 -6.01 -1.27
C LYS A 128 7.26 -4.54 -1.53
N ALA A 129 6.38 -3.94 -0.73
CA ALA A 129 6.02 -2.53 -0.84
C ALA A 129 7.26 -1.61 -0.77
N LYS A 130 8.21 -1.90 0.15
CA LYS A 130 9.49 -1.19 0.25
C LYS A 130 10.28 -1.26 -1.05
N ILE A 131 10.42 -2.46 -1.63
CA ILE A 131 11.18 -2.68 -2.89
C ILE A 131 10.52 -1.96 -4.07
N LEU A 132 9.19 -1.91 -4.10
CA LEU A 132 8.43 -1.20 -5.14
C LEU A 132 8.48 0.33 -5.00
N GLY A 133 9.10 0.86 -3.94
CA GLY A 133 9.27 2.30 -3.73
C GLY A 133 8.12 2.98 -3.00
N ALA A 134 7.25 2.22 -2.33
CA ALA A 134 6.23 2.81 -1.48
C ALA A 134 6.86 3.67 -0.36
N SER A 135 6.19 4.76 -0.01
CA SER A 135 6.49 5.59 1.16
C SER A 135 5.67 5.17 2.38
N ALA A 136 4.56 4.51 2.15
CA ALA A 136 3.62 4.08 3.18
C ALA A 136 2.88 2.81 2.79
N ILE A 137 2.31 2.15 3.80
CA ILE A 137 1.44 0.97 3.66
C ILE A 137 0.13 1.18 4.41
N LEU A 138 -0.90 0.40 4.03
CA LEU A 138 -2.16 0.31 4.74
C LEU A 138 -2.16 -0.89 5.68
N LEU A 139 -2.51 -0.68 6.94
CA LEU A 139 -2.81 -1.73 7.92
C LEU A 139 -4.29 -1.63 8.31
N ILE A 140 -5.04 -2.72 8.19
CA ILE A 140 -6.49 -2.76 8.42
C ILE A 140 -6.77 -3.54 9.70
N CYS A 141 -7.32 -2.90 10.72
CA CYS A 141 -7.63 -3.51 12.01
C CYS A 141 -8.59 -4.71 11.88
N ALA A 142 -9.59 -4.60 11.02
CA ALA A 142 -10.59 -5.65 10.79
C ALA A 142 -10.02 -7.01 10.32
N ILE A 143 -8.77 -7.06 9.81
CA ILE A 143 -8.15 -8.28 9.27
C ILE A 143 -6.87 -8.70 10.01
N LEU A 144 -6.44 -7.93 11.01
CA LEU A 144 -5.23 -8.17 11.79
C LEU A 144 -5.60 -8.23 13.27
N ASP A 145 -5.03 -9.19 14.00
CA ASP A 145 -5.06 -9.12 15.45
C ASP A 145 -4.02 -8.09 15.97
N ASP A 146 -4.17 -7.68 17.23
CA ASP A 146 -3.34 -6.64 17.84
C ASP A 146 -1.84 -6.96 17.80
N GLU A 147 -1.48 -8.24 17.99
CA GLU A 147 -0.09 -8.68 17.98
C GLU A 147 0.51 -8.55 16.57
N THR A 148 -0.24 -9.00 15.57
CA THR A 148 0.16 -8.91 14.16
C THR A 148 0.20 -7.47 13.68
N LEU A 149 -0.79 -6.65 14.05
CA LEU A 149 -0.83 -5.22 13.75
C LEU A 149 0.42 -4.51 14.28
N LYS A 150 0.73 -4.72 15.56
CA LYS A 150 1.93 -4.16 16.20
C LYS A 150 3.23 -4.64 15.57
N LYS A 151 3.31 -5.94 15.23
CA LYS A 151 4.46 -6.51 14.51
C LYS A 151 4.66 -5.85 13.15
N PHE A 152 3.59 -5.69 12.37
CA PHE A 152 3.65 -5.10 11.04
C PHE A 152 3.98 -3.62 11.09
N PHE A 153 3.39 -2.89 12.03
CA PHE A 153 3.72 -1.49 12.28
C PHE A 153 5.21 -1.31 12.58
N THR A 154 5.75 -2.09 13.54
CA THR A 154 7.17 -2.04 13.90
C THR A 154 8.08 -2.40 12.72
N LEU A 155 7.69 -3.38 11.90
CA LEU A 155 8.45 -3.75 10.71
C LEU A 155 8.45 -2.64 9.66
N ALA A 156 7.30 -2.02 9.41
CA ALA A 156 7.17 -0.91 8.48
C ALA A 156 8.04 0.28 8.91
N GLU A 157 7.95 0.66 10.17
CA GLU A 157 8.77 1.73 10.75
C GLU A 157 10.27 1.44 10.61
N LYS A 158 10.70 0.19 10.89
CA LYS A 158 12.09 -0.24 10.70
C LYS A 158 12.55 -0.07 9.26
N LEU A 159 11.66 -0.30 8.28
CA LEU A 159 11.93 -0.15 6.86
C LEU A 159 11.78 1.31 6.35
N GLY A 160 11.41 2.25 7.23
CA GLY A 160 11.16 3.65 6.87
C GLY A 160 9.88 3.86 6.08
N LEU A 161 8.87 3.00 6.30
CA LEU A 161 7.52 3.12 5.73
C LEU A 161 6.57 3.70 6.78
N SER A 162 5.80 4.72 6.42
CA SER A 162 4.66 5.17 7.21
C SER A 162 3.54 4.12 7.21
N CYS A 163 2.73 4.09 8.27
CA CYS A 163 1.55 3.24 8.35
C CYS A 163 0.29 4.08 8.38
N LEU A 164 -0.58 3.91 7.39
CA LEU A 164 -1.97 4.33 7.48
C LEU A 164 -2.75 3.19 8.11
N VAL A 165 -3.34 3.42 9.29
CA VAL A 165 -4.12 2.41 10.01
C VAL A 165 -5.60 2.69 9.80
N GLU A 166 -6.32 1.70 9.25
CA GLU A 166 -7.75 1.78 8.96
C GLU A 166 -8.54 1.04 10.05
N ALA A 167 -9.47 1.76 10.69
CA ALA A 167 -10.39 1.23 11.69
C ALA A 167 -11.82 1.67 11.36
N HIS A 168 -12.81 0.78 11.56
CA HIS A 168 -14.20 1.00 11.17
C HIS A 168 -15.12 1.28 12.35
N ASP A 169 -14.70 0.93 13.57
CA ASP A 169 -15.47 1.16 14.78
C ASP A 169 -14.59 1.50 15.98
N GLU A 170 -15.25 1.84 17.13
CA GLU A 170 -14.55 2.22 18.37
C GLU A 170 -13.75 1.07 18.98
N ASN A 171 -14.09 -0.20 18.73
CA ASN A 171 -13.37 -1.33 19.29
C ASN A 171 -12.04 -1.55 18.54
N GLU A 172 -12.02 -1.24 17.25
CA GLU A 172 -10.79 -1.30 16.43
C GLU A 172 -9.82 -0.15 16.73
N ILE A 173 -10.27 0.93 17.38
CA ILE A 173 -9.43 2.10 17.75
C ILE A 173 -8.74 1.92 19.11
N LYS A 174 -9.25 1.06 19.98
CA LYS A 174 -8.74 0.81 21.34
C LYS A 174 -7.57 -0.14 21.37
#